data_b7a5930a390a1d42eba12977e3407e65
#
_entry.id   b7a5930a390a1d42eba12977e3407e65
#
_cell.length_a   1.000
_cell.length_b   1.000
_cell.length_c   1.000
_cell.angle_alpha   90.00
_cell.angle_beta   90.00
_cell.angle_gamma   90.00
#
_symmetry.space_group_name_H-M   'P 1'
#
loop_
_entity.id
_entity.type
_entity.pdbx_description
1 polymer ?
#
loop_
_entity_poly.entity_id
_entity_poly.type
_entity_poly.pdbx_seq_one_letter_code
_entity_poly.pdbx_strand_id
1 'polypeptide(L)'
;MTRPAAGLLFFALALAACAPVRWQKDGGDDAALARDLSACRKQAQERFSAAYSLAQLPTTDPRFGPLGPSQADVRMQESQAVGMCMRGKGYSLVSS
;
A
#
# COMPACT_ATOMS: atom_id res chain seq x y z
N MET A 1 41.06 16.64 4.56
CA MET A 1 40.26 15.69 5.38
C MET A 1 38.76 15.81 5.09
N THR A 2 38.39 15.82 3.83
CA THR A 2 37.06 16.01 3.38
C THR A 2 36.37 14.68 3.00
N ARG A 3 37.06 13.57 3.11
CA ARG A 3 36.57 12.25 2.72
C ARG A 3 35.38 11.73 3.54
N PRO A 4 35.25 11.95 4.86
CA PRO A 4 34.08 11.49 5.61
C PRO A 4 32.78 12.23 5.24
N ALA A 5 32.90 13.51 4.86
CA ALA A 5 31.72 14.30 4.48
C ALA A 5 31.12 13.84 3.15
N ALA A 6 31.94 13.43 2.20
CA ALA A 6 31.48 12.90 0.93
C ALA A 6 30.73 11.56 1.09
N GLY A 7 31.23 10.70 1.97
CA GLY A 7 30.58 9.44 2.29
C GLY A 7 29.22 9.62 2.96
N LEU A 8 29.11 10.58 3.86
CA LEU A 8 27.86 10.92 4.53
C LEU A 8 26.83 11.48 3.55
N LEU A 9 27.25 12.30 2.61
CA LEU A 9 26.38 12.83 1.57
C LEU A 9 25.81 11.73 0.66
N PHE A 10 26.64 10.76 0.30
CA PHE A 10 26.21 9.62 -0.50
C PHE A 10 25.17 8.77 0.23
N PHE A 11 25.36 8.56 1.50
CA PHE A 11 24.45 7.80 2.36
C PHE A 11 23.11 8.52 2.52
N ALA A 12 23.14 9.84 2.67
CA ALA A 12 21.92 10.65 2.75
C ALA A 12 21.11 10.62 1.46
N LEU A 13 21.76 10.63 0.31
CA LEU A 13 21.10 10.50 -0.99
C LEU A 13 20.44 9.14 -1.17
N ALA A 14 21.08 8.06 -0.73
CA ALA A 14 20.51 6.73 -0.79
C ALA A 14 19.27 6.61 0.09
N LEU A 15 19.27 7.22 1.27
CA LEU A 15 18.09 7.25 2.16
C LEU A 15 16.95 8.06 1.55
N ALA A 16 17.24 9.17 0.89
CA ALA A 16 16.23 9.97 0.22
C ALA A 16 15.57 9.22 -0.94
N ALA A 17 16.33 8.38 -1.68
CA ALA A 17 15.81 7.55 -2.75
C ALA A 17 14.86 6.46 -2.25
N CYS A 18 14.97 6.06 -0.98
CA CYS A 18 14.10 5.06 -0.35
C CYS A 18 12.95 5.67 0.46
N ALA A 19 12.73 7.00 0.35
CA ALA A 19 11.66 7.67 1.09
C ALA A 19 10.28 7.12 0.68
N PRO A 20 9.41 6.82 1.66
CA PRO A 20 8.10 6.23 1.36
C PRO A 20 7.17 7.24 0.68
N VAL A 21 6.30 6.72 -0.16
CA VAL A 21 5.21 7.48 -0.76
C VAL A 21 4.09 7.62 0.27
N ARG A 22 3.50 8.81 0.37
CA ARG A 22 2.42 9.08 1.31
C ARG A 22 1.24 9.77 0.64
N TRP A 23 0.08 9.63 1.24
CA TRP A 23 -1.12 10.33 0.80
C TRP A 23 -1.11 11.76 1.30
N GLN A 24 -1.49 12.70 0.42
CA GLN A 24 -1.60 14.11 0.76
C GLN A 24 -2.83 14.73 0.10
N LYS A 25 -3.46 15.66 0.81
CA LYS A 25 -4.64 16.39 0.35
C LYS A 25 -4.49 17.85 0.74
N ASP A 26 -4.87 18.76 -0.16
CA ASP A 26 -4.86 20.20 0.13
C ASP A 26 -5.85 20.50 1.26
N GLY A 27 -5.38 21.19 2.28
CA GLY A 27 -6.17 21.51 3.46
C GLY A 27 -6.41 20.36 4.42
N GLY A 28 -5.84 19.18 4.15
CA GLY A 28 -5.93 18.02 5.04
C GLY A 28 -4.88 18.05 6.12
N ASP A 29 -5.21 17.49 7.30
CA ASP A 29 -4.27 17.29 8.40
C ASP A 29 -4.00 15.81 8.63
N ASP A 30 -3.02 15.50 9.48
CA ASP A 30 -2.61 14.12 9.76
C ASP A 30 -3.73 13.31 10.42
N ALA A 31 -4.55 13.93 11.26
CA ALA A 31 -5.67 13.25 11.93
C ALA A 31 -6.76 12.88 10.91
N ALA A 32 -7.07 13.78 9.98
CA ALA A 32 -8.02 13.51 8.91
C ALA A 32 -7.51 12.42 7.99
N LEU A 33 -6.23 12.45 7.65
CA LEU A 33 -5.59 11.42 6.81
C LEU A 33 -5.69 10.05 7.47
N ALA A 34 -5.35 9.94 8.76
CA ALA A 34 -5.41 8.68 9.48
C ALA A 34 -6.83 8.11 9.51
N ARG A 35 -7.82 8.96 9.74
CA ARG A 35 -9.23 8.57 9.77
C ARG A 35 -9.73 8.11 8.41
N ASP A 36 -9.41 8.86 7.35
CA ASP A 36 -9.85 8.53 6.00
C ASP A 36 -9.17 7.27 5.49
N LEU A 37 -7.88 7.10 5.76
CA LEU A 37 -7.14 5.91 5.38
C LEU A 37 -7.68 4.67 6.10
N SER A 38 -7.98 4.78 7.40
CA SER A 38 -8.60 3.71 8.17
C SER A 38 -9.96 3.31 7.60
N ALA A 39 -10.78 4.30 7.24
CA ALA A 39 -12.09 4.04 6.63
C ALA A 39 -11.95 3.34 5.28
N CYS A 40 -11.03 3.78 4.43
CA CYS A 40 -10.79 3.17 3.12
C CYS A 40 -10.27 1.74 3.26
N ARG A 41 -9.34 1.50 4.20
CA ARG A 41 -8.84 0.15 4.48
C ARG A 41 -9.94 -0.78 4.98
N LYS A 42 -10.81 -0.29 5.87
CA LYS A 42 -11.93 -1.08 6.39
C LYS A 42 -12.89 -1.47 5.27
N GLN A 43 -13.25 -0.55 4.40
CA GLN A 43 -14.10 -0.83 3.25
C GLN A 43 -13.47 -1.87 2.32
N ALA A 44 -12.17 -1.76 2.05
CA ALA A 44 -11.46 -2.71 1.22
C ALA A 44 -11.41 -4.10 1.87
N GLN A 45 -11.15 -4.18 3.18
CA GLN A 45 -11.13 -5.44 3.90
C GLN A 45 -12.50 -6.13 3.87
N GLU A 46 -13.56 -5.39 4.09
CA GLU A 46 -14.93 -5.92 4.02
C GLU A 46 -15.25 -6.45 2.62
N ARG A 47 -14.83 -5.70 1.59
CA ARG A 47 -15.06 -6.08 0.19
C ARG A 47 -14.31 -7.34 -0.21
N PHE A 48 -13.08 -7.53 0.28
CA PHE A 48 -12.21 -8.63 -0.12
C PHE A 48 -12.10 -9.75 0.93
N SER A 49 -12.88 -9.71 2.01
CA SER A 49 -12.80 -10.73 3.07
C SER A 49 -13.08 -12.13 2.55
N ALA A 50 -14.07 -12.29 1.69
CA ALA A 50 -14.39 -13.59 1.09
C ALA A 50 -13.25 -14.08 0.19
N ALA A 51 -12.63 -13.18 -0.57
CA ALA A 51 -11.50 -13.52 -1.44
C ALA A 51 -10.28 -13.97 -0.62
N TYR A 52 -10.02 -13.33 0.52
CA TYR A 52 -8.95 -13.78 1.44
C TYR A 52 -9.23 -15.17 2.00
N SER A 53 -10.47 -15.44 2.38
CA SER A 53 -10.87 -16.77 2.87
C SER A 53 -10.65 -17.85 1.81
N LEU A 54 -11.01 -17.56 0.56
CA LEU A 54 -10.78 -18.49 -0.55
C LEU A 54 -9.30 -18.70 -0.82
N ALA A 55 -8.48 -17.64 -0.71
CA ALA A 55 -7.04 -17.72 -0.93
C ALA A 55 -6.32 -18.52 0.16
N GLN A 56 -6.93 -18.71 1.34
CA GLN A 56 -6.38 -19.50 2.44
C GLN A 56 -6.72 -20.98 2.33
N LEU A 57 -7.66 -21.36 1.49
CA LEU A 57 -8.02 -22.75 1.30
C LEU A 57 -6.87 -23.51 0.60
N PRO A 58 -6.64 -24.79 0.92
CA PRO A 58 -5.67 -25.61 0.20
C PRO A 58 -6.22 -25.88 -1.20
N THR A 59 -5.89 -25.02 -2.14
CA THR A 59 -6.50 -24.95 -3.47
C THR A 59 -5.66 -25.59 -4.56
N THR A 60 -4.61 -26.33 -4.20
CA THR A 60 -3.78 -27.00 -5.20
C THR A 60 -4.36 -28.38 -5.52
N ASP A 61 -5.12 -28.47 -6.58
CA ASP A 61 -5.49 -29.74 -7.18
C ASP A 61 -4.41 -30.08 -8.23
N PRO A 62 -3.74 -31.25 -8.12
CA PRO A 62 -2.72 -31.63 -9.11
C PRO A 62 -3.25 -31.71 -10.54
N ARG A 63 -4.55 -31.83 -10.72
CA ARG A 63 -5.18 -31.94 -12.05
C ARG A 63 -5.48 -30.60 -12.68
N PHE A 64 -5.80 -29.58 -11.87
CA PHE A 64 -6.33 -28.30 -12.37
C PHE A 64 -5.49 -27.10 -11.93
N GLY A 65 -4.45 -27.30 -11.13
CA GLY A 65 -3.64 -26.23 -10.59
C GLY A 65 -4.35 -25.43 -9.50
N PRO A 66 -3.85 -24.22 -9.16
CA PRO A 66 -4.45 -23.43 -8.10
C PRO A 66 -5.85 -22.96 -8.47
N LEU A 67 -6.80 -23.15 -7.56
CA LEU A 67 -8.19 -22.70 -7.70
C LEU A 67 -8.35 -21.38 -6.96
N GLY A 68 -8.63 -20.32 -7.71
CA GLY A 68 -8.91 -19.00 -7.16
C GLY A 68 -7.68 -18.09 -7.09
N PRO A 69 -7.86 -16.84 -6.64
CA PRO A 69 -6.78 -15.85 -6.58
C PRO A 69 -5.80 -16.19 -5.46
N SER A 70 -4.53 -15.87 -5.67
CA SER A 70 -3.52 -15.98 -4.63
C SER A 70 -3.70 -14.85 -3.59
N GLN A 71 -3.11 -15.03 -2.39
CA GLN A 71 -3.13 -13.98 -1.37
C GLN A 71 -2.45 -12.70 -1.87
N ALA A 72 -1.38 -12.84 -2.66
CA ALA A 72 -0.68 -11.68 -3.23
C ALA A 72 -1.58 -10.91 -4.19
N ASP A 73 -2.37 -11.60 -5.02
CA ASP A 73 -3.31 -10.97 -5.94
C ASP A 73 -4.41 -10.23 -5.19
N VAL A 74 -4.95 -10.84 -4.13
CA VAL A 74 -5.99 -10.21 -3.30
C VAL A 74 -5.46 -8.95 -2.61
N ARG A 75 -4.24 -9.01 -2.08
CA ARG A 75 -3.60 -7.84 -1.45
C ARG A 75 -3.39 -6.71 -2.46
N MET A 76 -2.99 -7.04 -3.68
CA MET A 76 -2.83 -6.03 -4.73
C MET A 76 -4.17 -5.36 -5.06
N GLN A 77 -5.23 -6.14 -5.23
CA GLN A 77 -6.57 -5.61 -5.49
C GLN A 77 -7.08 -4.76 -4.32
N GLU A 78 -6.86 -5.20 -3.09
CA GLU A 78 -7.20 -4.44 -1.90
C GLU A 78 -6.47 -3.10 -1.86
N SER A 79 -5.17 -3.11 -2.13
CA SER A 79 -4.36 -1.90 -2.19
C SER A 79 -4.85 -0.93 -3.25
N GLN A 80 -5.23 -1.43 -4.42
CA GLN A 80 -5.81 -0.62 -5.49
C GLN A 80 -7.15 -0.02 -5.07
N ALA A 81 -7.99 -0.80 -4.37
CA ALA A 81 -9.28 -0.32 -3.87
C ALA A 81 -9.11 0.78 -2.83
N VAL A 82 -8.14 0.64 -1.92
CA VAL A 82 -7.78 1.71 -0.97
C VAL A 82 -7.33 2.96 -1.72
N GLY A 83 -6.49 2.81 -2.74
CA GLY A 83 -6.03 3.91 -3.57
C GLY A 83 -7.18 4.65 -4.25
N MET A 84 -8.11 3.95 -4.84
CA MET A 84 -9.28 4.54 -5.47
C MET A 84 -10.17 5.26 -4.46
N CYS A 85 -10.35 4.67 -3.28
CA CYS A 85 -11.10 5.29 -2.18
C CYS A 85 -10.47 6.61 -1.75
N MET A 86 -9.14 6.62 -1.54
CA MET A 86 -8.41 7.81 -1.13
C MET A 86 -8.44 8.90 -2.21
N ARG A 87 -8.29 8.55 -3.47
CA ARG A 87 -8.37 9.52 -4.58
C ARG A 87 -9.77 10.10 -4.68
N GLY A 88 -10.81 9.31 -4.44
CA GLY A 88 -12.19 9.78 -4.38
C GLY A 88 -12.43 10.80 -3.27
N LYS A 89 -11.63 10.75 -2.21
CA LYS A 89 -11.68 11.74 -1.10
C LYS A 89 -10.78 12.95 -1.34
N GLY A 90 -10.07 13.02 -2.49
CA GLY A 90 -9.25 14.15 -2.86
C GLY A 90 -7.77 14.00 -2.52
N TYR A 91 -7.33 12.84 -2.07
CA TYR A 91 -5.92 12.58 -1.76
C TYR A 91 -5.15 12.19 -3.01
N SER A 92 -3.86 12.49 -3.02
CA SER A 92 -2.91 12.05 -4.03
C SER A 92 -1.67 11.47 -3.37
N LEU A 93 -0.99 10.56 -4.06
CA LEU A 93 0.26 10.00 -3.58
C LEU A 93 1.41 10.94 -3.94
N VAL A 94 2.21 11.28 -2.95
CA VAL A 94 3.39 12.13 -3.12
C VAL A 94 4.61 11.46 -2.51
N SER A 95 5.77 11.69 -3.14
CA SER A 95 7.05 11.28 -2.57
C SER A 95 7.47 12.28 -1.51
N SER A 96 7.82 11.79 -0.34
CA SER A 96 8.33 12.66 0.74
C SER A 96 9.80 12.98 0.59
#